data_a9f51a689ec65f2cf6318a83db2b28ed
#
_entry.id   a9f51a689ec65f2cf6318a83db2b28ed
#
_cell.length_a   1.000
_cell.length_b   1.000
_cell.length_c   1.000
_cell.angle_alpha   90.00
_cell.angle_beta   90.00
_cell.angle_gamma   90.00
#
_symmetry.space_group_name_H-M   'P 1'
#
loop_
_entity.id
_entity.type
_entity.pdbx_description
1 polymer ?
#
loop_
_entity_poly.entity_id
_entity_poly.type
_entity_poly.pdbx_seq_one_letter_code
_entity_poly.pdbx_strand_id
1 'polypeptide(L)'
;MTLMMSLPHLKLPDDGGVRHPRNTAPAVSQRLAVLTKWEIVMKLSQSKAIVEASIDSQVNQSKGRDACRVVPYLVGGAGLGKTSIIQEIAEQRDLDCKIVSLAQYDAGELAGWLVNDGDGMKRLRPDWMPKDGEGILFLDELPQAVVANQNIAAQIVNERRIGDHRLPDGWAIVAAGNRTSDRAGTNNMPTHLRDRLMFLEVEADLDDTVKYYNAKGVAQQVCAFIRFRPEFLHKFERDANACPSPRSWDRVSSILSWGLDATCQTEAIAGQVGRPAAADFIGFLRVYEAVPDMDKLIANPDSAVLPDDPAVLYAVSSALAYKMSKANAGNVIRYLKRLPQQEFAAFVIKDALARDRDLKNVEAVRQWILSDGKHLIL
;
A
#
# COMPACT_ATOMS: atom_id res chain seq x y z
N MET A 1 3.41 -27.17 56.71
CA MET A 1 4.31 -28.31 56.90
C MET A 1 5.10 -28.45 55.61
N THR A 2 6.34 -28.00 55.70
CA THR A 2 7.25 -27.70 54.60
C THR A 2 7.98 -28.96 54.19
N LEU A 3 8.14 -29.21 52.90
CA LEU A 3 9.15 -30.14 52.39
C LEU A 3 9.88 -29.49 51.21
N MET A 4 11.06 -28.91 51.52
CA MET A 4 12.11 -28.61 50.58
C MET A 4 12.84 -29.90 50.20
N MET A 5 12.95 -30.23 48.91
CA MET A 5 13.93 -31.20 48.41
C MET A 5 15.03 -30.47 47.69
N SER A 6 16.24 -30.55 48.23
CA SER A 6 17.52 -30.10 47.70
C SER A 6 18.04 -31.07 46.62
N LEU A 7 18.45 -30.55 45.49
CA LEU A 7 19.21 -31.29 44.47
C LEU A 7 20.71 -31.16 44.71
N PRO A 8 21.52 -32.20 44.46
CA PRO A 8 22.97 -32.20 44.76
C PRO A 8 23.80 -31.58 43.64
N HIS A 9 24.91 -30.93 44.07
CA HIS A 9 25.94 -30.36 43.22
C HIS A 9 26.68 -31.42 42.39
N LEU A 10 26.68 -31.28 41.07
CA LEU A 10 27.62 -31.97 40.18
C LEU A 10 28.87 -31.10 39.95
N LYS A 11 30.01 -31.56 40.37
CA LYS A 11 31.34 -31.02 40.04
C LYS A 11 31.70 -31.40 38.61
N LEU A 12 32.09 -30.42 37.82
CA LEU A 12 32.75 -30.62 36.54
C LEU A 12 34.28 -30.75 36.73
N PRO A 13 34.97 -31.60 35.99
CA PRO A 13 36.43 -31.72 36.07
C PRO A 13 37.11 -30.57 35.30
N ASP A 14 38.27 -30.14 35.85
CA ASP A 14 39.27 -29.27 35.25
C ASP A 14 39.96 -30.00 34.09
N ASP A 15 39.94 -29.39 32.89
CA ASP A 15 40.81 -29.86 31.77
C ASP A 15 41.51 -28.69 31.10
N GLY A 16 42.78 -28.89 31.10
CA GLY A 16 43.94 -28.24 30.59
C GLY A 16 43.81 -27.41 29.30
N GLY A 17 44.57 -26.34 29.30
CA GLY A 17 44.64 -25.35 28.22
C GLY A 17 45.06 -25.90 26.86
N VAL A 18 44.24 -25.54 25.86
CA VAL A 18 44.69 -25.53 24.47
C VAL A 18 44.30 -24.14 23.88
N ARG A 19 45.36 -23.38 23.59
CA ARG A 19 45.22 -22.10 22.84
C ARG A 19 44.85 -22.40 21.41
N HIS A 20 43.62 -22.02 21.01
CA HIS A 20 43.22 -21.91 19.62
C HIS A 20 43.20 -20.44 19.14
N PRO A 21 43.54 -20.20 17.87
CA PRO A 21 43.78 -18.86 17.34
C PRO A 21 42.45 -18.05 17.25
N ARG A 22 42.57 -16.76 17.52
CA ARG A 22 41.48 -15.77 17.36
C ARG A 22 40.99 -15.81 15.92
N ASN A 23 39.79 -16.33 15.71
CA ASN A 23 39.08 -16.19 14.47
C ASN A 23 38.08 -15.03 14.62
N THR A 24 38.36 -13.96 13.91
CA THR A 24 37.54 -12.74 13.81
C THR A 24 36.27 -13.06 13.05
N ALA A 25 35.15 -13.15 13.76
CA ALA A 25 33.82 -13.19 13.17
C ALA A 25 32.92 -12.10 13.78
N PRO A 26 32.95 -10.85 13.26
CA PRO A 26 32.01 -9.80 13.68
C PRO A 26 30.90 -9.58 12.65
N ALA A 27 30.36 -10.62 12.02
CA ALA A 27 29.34 -10.42 11.00
C ALA A 27 27.98 -11.07 11.29
N VAL A 28 27.91 -12.01 12.23
CA VAL A 28 26.68 -12.77 12.50
C VAL A 28 25.85 -12.10 13.61
N SER A 29 26.48 -11.49 14.62
CA SER A 29 25.76 -10.84 15.71
C SER A 29 25.09 -9.52 15.29
N GLN A 30 25.65 -8.78 14.34
CA GLN A 30 25.02 -7.57 13.81
C GLN A 30 23.83 -7.86 12.87
N ARG A 31 23.82 -8.99 12.17
CA ARG A 31 22.67 -9.41 11.36
C ARG A 31 21.51 -9.95 12.21
N LEU A 32 21.77 -10.51 13.37
CA LEU A 32 20.74 -10.98 14.31
C LEU A 32 20.11 -9.84 15.12
N ALA A 33 20.83 -8.74 15.38
CA ALA A 33 20.29 -7.58 16.09
C ALA A 33 19.26 -6.76 15.27
N VAL A 34 19.20 -6.97 13.94
CA VAL A 34 18.19 -6.34 13.06
C VAL A 34 16.84 -7.08 13.09
N LEU A 35 16.79 -8.30 13.63
CA LEU A 35 15.59 -9.14 13.61
C LEU A 35 14.74 -9.10 14.90
N THR A 36 15.03 -8.25 15.87
CA THR A 36 14.28 -8.19 17.15
C THR A 36 13.20 -7.11 17.23
N LYS A 37 12.95 -6.35 16.17
CA LYS A 37 11.74 -5.54 16.00
C LYS A 37 10.94 -6.08 14.82
N TRP A 38 10.05 -7.02 15.07
CA TRP A 38 9.05 -7.53 14.13
C TRP A 38 7.93 -6.50 13.91
N GLU A 39 8.30 -5.28 13.55
CA GLU A 39 7.41 -4.29 12.95
C GLU A 39 7.84 -4.13 11.49
N ILE A 40 7.76 -5.21 10.71
CA ILE A 40 7.93 -5.11 9.26
C ILE A 40 6.60 -4.60 8.70
N VAL A 41 6.47 -3.29 8.73
CA VAL A 41 5.41 -2.62 8.01
C VAL A 41 5.80 -2.61 6.53
N MET A 42 4.93 -3.11 5.67
CA MET A 42 5.20 -3.30 4.25
C MET A 42 4.62 -2.16 3.43
N LYS A 43 5.29 -1.85 2.32
CA LYS A 43 4.67 -1.08 1.23
C LYS A 43 3.55 -1.89 0.59
N LEU A 44 2.54 -1.20 0.07
CA LEU A 44 1.43 -1.87 -0.62
C LEU A 44 1.91 -2.68 -1.84
N SER A 45 2.92 -2.18 -2.57
CA SER A 45 3.54 -2.91 -3.70
C SER A 45 4.24 -4.20 -3.28
N GLN A 46 4.83 -4.25 -2.09
CA GLN A 46 5.45 -5.46 -1.56
C GLN A 46 4.39 -6.50 -1.14
N SER A 47 3.29 -6.05 -0.51
CA SER A 47 2.19 -6.94 -0.14
C SER A 47 1.50 -7.53 -1.37
N LYS A 48 1.47 -6.81 -2.52
CA LYS A 48 0.96 -7.30 -3.80
C LYS A 48 1.60 -8.63 -4.20
N ALA A 49 2.92 -8.73 -4.17
CA ALA A 49 3.63 -9.96 -4.54
C ALA A 49 3.26 -11.16 -3.65
N ILE A 50 3.05 -10.91 -2.34
CA ILE A 50 2.63 -11.97 -1.40
C ILE A 50 1.18 -12.38 -1.68
N VAL A 51 0.29 -11.42 -1.93
CA VAL A 51 -1.11 -11.69 -2.28
C VAL A 51 -1.20 -12.50 -3.56
N GLU A 52 -0.45 -12.13 -4.60
CA GLU A 52 -0.39 -12.85 -5.88
C GLU A 52 0.09 -14.29 -5.70
N ALA A 53 1.17 -14.49 -4.96
CA ALA A 53 1.67 -15.85 -4.65
C ALA A 53 0.65 -16.67 -3.85
N SER A 54 -0.09 -16.04 -2.94
CA SER A 54 -1.16 -16.69 -2.20
C SER A 54 -2.33 -17.08 -3.10
N ILE A 55 -2.76 -16.20 -4.02
CA ILE A 55 -3.81 -16.50 -5.01
C ILE A 55 -3.40 -17.72 -5.84
N ASP A 56 -2.18 -17.73 -6.39
CA ASP A 56 -1.66 -18.85 -7.17
C ASP A 56 -1.64 -20.16 -6.36
N SER A 57 -1.22 -20.07 -5.11
CA SER A 57 -1.22 -21.22 -4.20
C SER A 57 -2.63 -21.74 -3.94
N GLN A 58 -3.61 -20.87 -3.67
CA GLN A 58 -4.99 -21.27 -3.38
C GLN A 58 -5.68 -21.92 -4.57
N VAL A 59 -5.45 -21.40 -5.80
CA VAL A 59 -6.04 -21.94 -7.05
C VAL A 59 -5.36 -23.24 -7.49
N ASN A 60 -4.03 -23.31 -7.41
CA ASN A 60 -3.28 -24.49 -7.87
C ASN A 60 -3.40 -25.70 -6.92
N GLN A 61 -3.70 -25.49 -5.65
CA GLN A 61 -3.86 -26.53 -4.65
C GLN A 61 -5.16 -27.36 -4.84
N SER A 62 -6.12 -26.87 -5.63
CA SER A 62 -7.32 -27.63 -6.00
C SER A 62 -7.00 -28.92 -6.79
N LYS A 63 -5.76 -29.06 -7.30
CA LYS A 63 -5.32 -30.16 -8.17
C LYS A 63 -4.63 -31.33 -7.46
N GLY A 64 -4.73 -31.48 -6.12
CA GLY A 64 -4.31 -32.75 -5.55
C GLY A 64 -3.55 -32.85 -4.23
N ARG A 65 -3.62 -31.87 -3.35
CA ARG A 65 -3.11 -32.00 -1.97
C ARG A 65 -4.07 -31.33 -0.98
N ASP A 66 -4.30 -31.97 0.20
CA ASP A 66 -4.81 -31.32 1.42
C ASP A 66 -3.83 -30.27 1.93
N ALA A 67 -3.55 -29.25 1.14
CA ALA A 67 -2.61 -28.24 1.49
C ALA A 67 -3.32 -27.08 2.23
N CYS A 68 -2.71 -26.64 3.30
CA CYS A 68 -3.13 -25.48 4.08
C CYS A 68 -3.20 -24.24 3.18
N ARG A 69 -4.42 -23.79 2.84
CA ARG A 69 -4.63 -22.58 2.04
C ARG A 69 -4.41 -21.37 2.92
N VAL A 70 -3.36 -20.59 2.61
CA VAL A 70 -3.04 -19.40 3.36
C VAL A 70 -3.85 -18.23 2.81
N VAL A 71 -4.66 -17.60 3.65
CA VAL A 71 -5.47 -16.43 3.28
C VAL A 71 -4.77 -15.15 3.73
N PRO A 72 -4.33 -14.27 2.81
CA PRO A 72 -3.71 -13.00 3.18
C PRO A 72 -4.76 -12.03 3.73
N TYR A 73 -4.38 -11.34 4.79
CA TYR A 73 -5.19 -10.32 5.43
C TYR A 73 -4.41 -9.00 5.49
N LEU A 74 -4.84 -8.03 4.66
CA LEU A 74 -4.22 -6.70 4.56
C LEU A 74 -4.72 -5.81 5.70
N VAL A 75 -3.85 -5.46 6.63
CA VAL A 75 -4.13 -4.58 7.77
C VAL A 75 -3.47 -3.22 7.55
N GLY A 76 -4.21 -2.14 7.64
CA GLY A 76 -3.64 -0.80 7.48
C GLY A 76 -4.68 0.30 7.59
N GLY A 77 -4.24 1.55 7.66
CA GLY A 77 -5.11 2.70 7.78
C GLY A 77 -6.17 2.80 6.67
N ALA A 78 -7.21 3.58 6.92
CA ALA A 78 -8.23 3.86 5.91
C ALA A 78 -7.62 4.64 4.72
N GLY A 79 -8.10 4.36 3.50
CA GLY A 79 -7.70 5.12 2.31
C GLY A 79 -6.34 4.77 1.72
N LEU A 80 -5.68 3.68 2.16
CA LEU A 80 -4.38 3.23 1.64
C LEU A 80 -4.45 2.56 0.25
N GLY A 81 -5.64 2.19 -0.24
CA GLY A 81 -5.79 1.50 -1.51
C GLY A 81 -5.82 -0.04 -1.41
N LYS A 82 -6.09 -0.62 -0.22
CA LYS A 82 -6.18 -2.08 -0.04
C LYS A 82 -7.14 -2.75 -1.01
N THR A 83 -8.33 -2.18 -1.20
CA THR A 83 -9.34 -2.67 -2.14
C THR A 83 -8.89 -2.48 -3.59
N SER A 84 -8.29 -1.33 -3.91
CA SER A 84 -7.84 -1.00 -5.27
C SER A 84 -6.75 -1.95 -5.76
N ILE A 85 -5.82 -2.38 -4.89
CA ILE A 85 -4.75 -3.31 -5.29
C ILE A 85 -5.29 -4.70 -5.61
N ILE A 86 -6.36 -5.14 -4.94
CA ILE A 86 -7.01 -6.42 -5.24
C ILE A 86 -7.74 -6.37 -6.58
N GLN A 87 -8.42 -5.24 -6.86
CA GLN A 87 -9.04 -5.01 -8.16
C GLN A 87 -8.00 -4.97 -9.29
N GLU A 88 -6.87 -4.28 -9.06
CA GLU A 88 -5.75 -4.25 -10.02
C GLU A 88 -5.17 -5.64 -10.30
N ILE A 89 -5.01 -6.48 -9.26
CA ILE A 89 -4.55 -7.86 -9.45
C ILE A 89 -5.55 -8.66 -10.27
N ALA A 90 -6.84 -8.53 -9.99
CA ALA A 90 -7.90 -9.22 -10.72
C ALA A 90 -7.93 -8.80 -12.19
N GLU A 91 -7.89 -7.50 -12.48
CA GLU A 91 -7.83 -6.96 -13.85
C GLU A 91 -6.59 -7.43 -14.62
N GLN A 92 -5.41 -7.40 -14.00
CA GLN A 92 -4.16 -7.83 -14.63
C GLN A 92 -4.12 -9.32 -14.98
N ARG A 93 -4.93 -10.13 -14.28
CA ARG A 93 -4.98 -11.59 -14.45
C ARG A 93 -6.24 -12.09 -15.15
N ASP A 94 -7.13 -11.18 -15.58
CA ASP A 94 -8.44 -11.51 -16.17
C ASP A 94 -9.29 -12.41 -15.26
N LEU A 95 -9.30 -12.08 -13.96
CA LEU A 95 -10.04 -12.79 -12.93
C LEU A 95 -11.27 -11.98 -12.49
N ASP A 96 -12.36 -12.67 -12.20
CA ASP A 96 -13.51 -12.06 -11.51
C ASP A 96 -13.10 -11.55 -10.12
N CYS A 97 -13.70 -10.44 -9.67
CA CYS A 97 -13.49 -9.89 -8.33
C CYS A 97 -14.83 -9.65 -7.63
N LYS A 98 -15.09 -10.44 -6.58
CA LYS A 98 -16.25 -10.25 -5.71
C LYS A 98 -15.83 -9.60 -4.40
N ILE A 99 -16.23 -8.35 -4.21
CA ILE A 99 -15.95 -7.58 -2.99
C ILE A 99 -17.13 -7.72 -2.05
N VAL A 100 -16.90 -8.22 -0.85
CA VAL A 100 -17.88 -8.39 0.21
C VAL A 100 -17.47 -7.54 1.41
N SER A 101 -18.13 -6.38 1.57
CA SER A 101 -17.96 -5.54 2.75
C SER A 101 -18.75 -6.12 3.91
N LEU A 102 -18.08 -6.91 4.75
CA LEU A 102 -18.69 -7.69 5.82
C LEU A 102 -19.44 -6.83 6.86
N ALA A 103 -19.08 -5.56 6.99
CA ALA A 103 -19.74 -4.62 7.89
C ALA A 103 -21.12 -4.17 7.40
N GLN A 104 -21.43 -4.34 6.11
CA GLN A 104 -22.67 -3.86 5.48
C GLN A 104 -23.79 -4.91 5.45
N TYR A 105 -23.46 -6.19 5.68
CA TYR A 105 -24.42 -7.28 5.69
C TYR A 105 -24.97 -7.54 7.08
N ASP A 106 -26.24 -7.95 7.18
CA ASP A 106 -26.65 -8.72 8.34
C ASP A 106 -26.23 -10.20 8.23
N ALA A 107 -26.28 -10.94 9.34
CA ALA A 107 -25.80 -12.32 9.37
C ALA A 107 -26.66 -13.25 8.50
N GLY A 108 -27.97 -12.97 8.34
CA GLY A 108 -28.87 -13.74 7.51
C GLY A 108 -28.60 -13.55 6.03
N GLU A 109 -28.37 -12.31 5.61
CA GLU A 109 -27.98 -11.96 4.24
C GLU A 109 -26.61 -12.55 3.88
N LEU A 110 -25.63 -12.36 4.76
CA LEU A 110 -24.28 -12.87 4.53
C LEU A 110 -24.24 -14.39 4.41
N ALA A 111 -24.98 -15.10 5.28
CA ALA A 111 -25.02 -16.55 5.26
C ALA A 111 -25.99 -17.13 4.20
N GLY A 112 -26.91 -16.33 3.70
CA GLY A 112 -28.04 -16.76 2.86
C GLY A 112 -29.26 -17.20 3.68
N TRP A 113 -30.44 -16.74 3.26
CA TRP A 113 -31.70 -16.96 3.92
C TRP A 113 -32.13 -18.45 3.91
N LEU A 114 -32.72 -18.90 5.01
CA LEU A 114 -33.34 -20.20 5.09
C LEU A 114 -34.76 -20.14 4.52
N VAL A 115 -35.09 -21.04 3.62
CA VAL A 115 -36.42 -21.21 3.04
C VAL A 115 -36.90 -22.63 3.22
N ASN A 116 -38.21 -22.80 3.38
CA ASN A 116 -38.81 -24.12 3.38
C ASN A 116 -38.94 -24.58 1.91
N ASP A 117 -38.39 -25.76 1.57
CA ASP A 117 -38.47 -26.33 0.23
C ASP A 117 -39.44 -27.54 0.13
N GLY A 118 -40.23 -27.76 1.18
CA GLY A 118 -41.22 -28.84 1.27
C GLY A 118 -40.73 -30.04 2.07
N ASP A 119 -39.45 -30.40 2.00
CA ASP A 119 -38.84 -31.49 2.76
C ASP A 119 -38.07 -31.02 4.00
N GLY A 120 -37.89 -29.68 4.14
CA GLY A 120 -37.17 -29.10 5.25
C GLY A 120 -36.74 -27.66 4.99
N MET A 121 -35.70 -27.24 5.70
CA MET A 121 -35.14 -25.90 5.56
C MET A 121 -33.89 -25.94 4.69
N LYS A 122 -33.91 -25.20 3.59
CA LYS A 122 -32.80 -25.06 2.66
C LYS A 122 -32.24 -23.67 2.73
N ARG A 123 -30.92 -23.54 2.70
CA ARG A 123 -30.24 -22.25 2.64
C ARG A 123 -30.14 -21.79 1.18
N LEU A 124 -30.60 -20.58 0.91
CA LEU A 124 -30.38 -19.93 -0.40
C LEU A 124 -28.90 -19.50 -0.52
N ARG A 125 -28.35 -19.69 -1.71
CA ARG A 125 -27.01 -19.19 -2.00
C ARG A 125 -27.03 -17.65 -1.94
N PRO A 126 -26.15 -17.01 -1.16
CA PRO A 126 -25.98 -15.55 -1.22
C PRO A 126 -25.57 -15.11 -2.61
N ASP A 127 -26.01 -13.92 -3.03
CA ASP A 127 -25.73 -13.34 -4.35
C ASP A 127 -24.24 -13.03 -4.57
N TRP A 128 -23.54 -12.70 -3.48
CA TRP A 128 -22.10 -12.44 -3.51
C TRP A 128 -21.29 -13.74 -3.69
N MET A 129 -21.83 -14.92 -3.43
CA MET A 129 -21.10 -16.19 -3.49
C MET A 129 -21.10 -16.76 -4.91
N PRO A 130 -19.93 -16.89 -5.56
CA PRO A 130 -19.82 -17.41 -6.91
C PRO A 130 -20.37 -18.84 -7.04
N LYS A 131 -20.88 -19.18 -8.23
CA LYS A 131 -21.36 -20.54 -8.56
C LYS A 131 -20.28 -21.36 -9.25
N ASP A 132 -19.50 -20.72 -10.09
CA ASP A 132 -18.47 -21.28 -10.98
C ASP A 132 -17.41 -20.25 -11.31
N GLY A 133 -16.56 -20.51 -12.29
CA GLY A 133 -15.52 -19.59 -12.78
C GLY A 133 -14.29 -19.51 -11.88
N GLU A 134 -13.47 -18.50 -12.17
CA GLU A 134 -12.21 -18.20 -11.47
C GLU A 134 -12.20 -16.75 -11.01
N GLY A 135 -11.67 -16.49 -9.81
CA GLY A 135 -11.67 -15.13 -9.30
C GLY A 135 -11.10 -14.96 -7.91
N ILE A 136 -11.30 -13.77 -7.39
CA ILE A 136 -10.91 -13.36 -6.04
C ILE A 136 -12.17 -13.00 -5.24
N LEU A 137 -12.41 -13.73 -4.15
CA LEU A 137 -13.38 -13.36 -3.13
C LEU A 137 -12.66 -12.48 -2.11
N PHE A 138 -12.96 -11.19 -2.13
CA PHE A 138 -12.34 -10.21 -1.25
C PHE A 138 -13.27 -9.84 -0.10
N LEU A 139 -12.87 -10.24 1.12
CA LEU A 139 -13.60 -9.97 2.37
C LEU A 139 -13.09 -8.66 2.96
N ASP A 140 -13.76 -7.55 2.67
CA ASP A 140 -13.36 -6.22 3.14
C ASP A 140 -14.03 -5.88 4.48
N GLU A 141 -13.43 -4.94 5.21
CA GLU A 141 -13.91 -4.42 6.49
C GLU A 141 -14.10 -5.50 7.56
N LEU A 142 -13.27 -6.55 7.53
CA LEU A 142 -13.40 -7.72 8.41
C LEU A 142 -13.47 -7.36 9.91
N PRO A 143 -12.62 -6.48 10.48
CA PRO A 143 -12.71 -6.13 11.91
C PRO A 143 -13.87 -5.18 12.24
N GLN A 144 -14.43 -4.49 11.24
CA GLN A 144 -15.60 -3.63 11.44
C GLN A 144 -16.92 -4.41 11.49
N ALA A 145 -16.92 -5.63 10.98
CA ALA A 145 -18.09 -6.50 10.99
C ALA A 145 -18.46 -6.94 12.41
N VAL A 146 -19.75 -7.14 12.64
CA VAL A 146 -20.23 -7.73 13.89
C VAL A 146 -19.69 -9.15 14.07
N VAL A 147 -19.56 -9.62 15.32
CA VAL A 147 -18.97 -10.93 15.63
C VAL A 147 -19.64 -12.08 14.88
N ALA A 148 -20.96 -12.00 14.66
CA ALA A 148 -21.69 -13.02 13.89
C ALA A 148 -21.14 -13.12 12.45
N ASN A 149 -20.91 -12.00 11.78
CA ASN A 149 -20.35 -11.97 10.42
C ASN A 149 -18.89 -12.41 10.39
N GLN A 150 -18.09 -12.07 11.42
CA GLN A 150 -16.73 -12.56 11.55
C GLN A 150 -16.68 -14.09 11.72
N ASN A 151 -17.65 -14.70 12.42
CA ASN A 151 -17.77 -16.15 12.54
C ASN A 151 -18.14 -16.80 11.19
N ILE A 152 -19.02 -16.16 10.41
CA ILE A 152 -19.34 -16.62 9.04
C ILE A 152 -18.10 -16.51 8.15
N ALA A 153 -17.37 -15.41 8.21
CA ALA A 153 -16.11 -15.25 7.49
C ALA A 153 -15.08 -16.32 7.89
N ALA A 154 -15.01 -16.70 9.17
CA ALA A 154 -14.13 -17.78 9.62
C ALA A 154 -14.50 -19.12 8.98
N GLN A 155 -15.79 -19.42 8.81
CA GLN A 155 -16.24 -20.61 8.09
C GLN A 155 -15.83 -20.55 6.61
N ILE A 156 -16.04 -19.40 5.94
CA ILE A 156 -15.66 -19.23 4.53
C ILE A 156 -14.14 -19.41 4.35
N VAL A 157 -13.33 -18.78 5.20
CA VAL A 157 -11.86 -18.87 5.16
C VAL A 157 -11.38 -20.31 5.38
N ASN A 158 -11.97 -21.02 6.33
CA ASN A 158 -11.54 -22.36 6.72
C ASN A 158 -12.08 -23.45 5.79
N GLU A 159 -13.39 -23.44 5.53
CA GLU A 159 -14.10 -24.54 4.88
C GLU A 159 -14.44 -24.23 3.41
N ARG A 160 -14.25 -22.99 2.97
CA ARG A 160 -14.60 -22.50 1.63
C ARG A 160 -16.07 -22.80 1.29
N ARG A 161 -16.94 -22.65 2.28
CA ARG A 161 -18.39 -22.88 2.12
C ARG A 161 -19.22 -22.10 3.13
N ILE A 162 -20.49 -21.95 2.81
CA ILE A 162 -21.55 -21.55 3.74
C ILE A 162 -22.68 -22.55 3.62
N GLY A 163 -23.00 -23.25 4.70
CA GLY A 163 -23.95 -24.38 4.64
C GLY A 163 -23.50 -25.38 3.57
N ASP A 164 -24.39 -25.63 2.61
CA ASP A 164 -24.14 -26.57 1.51
C ASP A 164 -23.49 -25.94 0.28
N HIS A 165 -23.38 -24.60 0.25
CA HIS A 165 -22.82 -23.88 -0.87
C HIS A 165 -21.30 -23.77 -0.74
N ARG A 166 -20.58 -24.40 -1.68
CA ARG A 166 -19.12 -24.34 -1.76
C ARG A 166 -18.66 -23.21 -2.66
N LEU A 167 -17.57 -22.55 -2.27
CA LEU A 167 -16.81 -21.65 -3.13
C LEU A 167 -16.08 -22.51 -4.18
N PRO A 168 -16.19 -22.20 -5.48
CA PRO A 168 -15.50 -22.95 -6.52
C PRO A 168 -13.98 -22.96 -6.32
N ASP A 169 -13.33 -24.01 -6.79
CA ASP A 169 -11.88 -24.20 -6.58
C ASP A 169 -11.02 -23.11 -7.27
N GLY A 170 -11.49 -22.55 -8.40
CA GLY A 170 -10.83 -21.46 -9.11
C GLY A 170 -10.86 -20.09 -8.39
N TRP A 171 -11.53 -19.99 -7.23
CA TRP A 171 -11.61 -18.75 -6.48
C TRP A 171 -10.58 -18.70 -5.33
N ALA A 172 -9.81 -17.64 -5.24
CA ALA A 172 -8.95 -17.35 -4.09
C ALA A 172 -9.69 -16.45 -3.09
N ILE A 173 -9.32 -16.54 -1.81
CA ILE A 173 -9.85 -15.67 -0.75
C ILE A 173 -8.73 -14.72 -0.31
N VAL A 174 -9.06 -13.43 -0.22
CA VAL A 174 -8.22 -12.38 0.36
C VAL A 174 -9.07 -11.57 1.33
N ALA A 175 -8.51 -11.11 2.43
CA ALA A 175 -9.24 -10.29 3.40
C ALA A 175 -8.52 -8.95 3.64
N ALA A 176 -9.27 -7.95 4.08
CA ALA A 176 -8.71 -6.68 4.52
C ALA A 176 -9.49 -6.06 5.68
N GLY A 177 -8.83 -5.11 6.35
CA GLY A 177 -9.45 -4.33 7.40
C GLY A 177 -8.56 -3.19 7.88
N ASN A 178 -9.15 -2.31 8.68
CA ASN A 178 -8.41 -1.24 9.32
C ASN A 178 -7.74 -1.73 10.61
N ARG A 179 -6.69 -1.03 11.05
CA ARG A 179 -6.03 -1.32 12.34
C ARG A 179 -7.01 -1.09 13.49
N THR A 180 -6.94 -1.94 14.50
CA THR A 180 -7.71 -1.75 15.74
C THR A 180 -7.30 -0.46 16.46
N SER A 181 -6.05 -0.04 16.33
CA SER A 181 -5.53 1.23 16.86
C SER A 181 -6.23 2.46 16.29
N ASP A 182 -6.70 2.38 15.04
CA ASP A 182 -7.34 3.50 14.34
C ASP A 182 -8.78 3.74 14.82
N ARG A 183 -9.30 2.90 15.73
CA ARG A 183 -10.66 2.93 16.30
C ARG A 183 -11.78 3.15 15.26
N ALA A 184 -11.58 2.62 14.07
CA ALA A 184 -12.53 2.74 12.96
C ALA A 184 -13.76 1.81 13.14
N GLY A 185 -14.34 1.78 14.34
CA GLY A 185 -15.48 0.89 14.63
C GLY A 185 -15.09 -0.60 14.65
N THR A 186 -13.82 -0.93 14.93
CA THR A 186 -13.33 -2.31 14.88
C THR A 186 -13.73 -3.11 16.12
N ASN A 187 -14.21 -4.34 15.89
CA ASN A 187 -14.44 -5.34 16.92
C ASN A 187 -13.19 -6.22 17.09
N ASN A 188 -13.04 -6.80 18.29
CA ASN A 188 -12.00 -7.80 18.52
C ASN A 188 -12.27 -9.03 17.67
N MET A 189 -11.32 -9.36 16.79
CA MET A 189 -11.42 -10.53 15.92
C MET A 189 -11.31 -11.82 16.75
N PRO A 190 -12.23 -12.79 16.58
CA PRO A 190 -12.16 -14.08 17.27
C PRO A 190 -10.85 -14.83 17.00
N THR A 191 -10.30 -15.47 18.01
CA THR A 191 -9.00 -16.17 17.91
C THR A 191 -8.97 -17.19 16.79
N HIS A 192 -10.06 -17.97 16.63
CA HIS A 192 -10.17 -18.98 15.58
C HIS A 192 -10.17 -18.43 14.16
N LEU A 193 -10.56 -17.16 13.95
CA LEU A 193 -10.43 -16.48 12.67
C LEU A 193 -9.00 -15.97 12.48
N ARG A 194 -8.43 -15.36 13.53
CA ARG A 194 -7.06 -14.83 13.48
C ARG A 194 -6.01 -15.88 13.12
N ASP A 195 -6.15 -17.08 13.65
CA ASP A 195 -5.25 -18.21 13.41
C ASP A 195 -5.24 -18.71 11.94
N ARG A 196 -6.24 -18.33 11.16
CA ARG A 196 -6.41 -18.72 9.75
C ARG A 196 -5.98 -17.68 8.73
N LEU A 197 -5.52 -16.52 9.20
CA LEU A 197 -5.17 -15.38 8.38
C LEU A 197 -3.67 -15.11 8.43
N MET A 198 -3.09 -14.81 7.28
CA MET A 198 -1.73 -14.29 7.20
C MET A 198 -1.79 -12.77 7.27
N PHE A 199 -1.38 -12.20 8.40
CA PHE A 199 -1.41 -10.76 8.62
C PHE A 199 -0.30 -10.06 7.83
N LEU A 200 -0.69 -9.12 6.97
CA LEU A 200 0.18 -8.25 6.20
C LEU A 200 -0.10 -6.80 6.61
N GLU A 201 0.74 -6.24 7.46
CA GLU A 201 0.59 -4.86 7.88
C GLU A 201 1.14 -3.93 6.81
N VAL A 202 0.28 -3.00 6.30
CA VAL A 202 0.60 -2.11 5.19
C VAL A 202 0.50 -0.65 5.59
N GLU A 203 1.43 0.16 5.06
CA GLU A 203 1.44 1.62 5.20
C GLU A 203 1.51 2.33 3.86
N ALA A 204 1.15 3.62 3.89
CA ALA A 204 1.32 4.49 2.74
C ALA A 204 2.82 4.68 2.45
N ASP A 205 3.21 4.39 1.22
CA ASP A 205 4.54 4.72 0.71
C ASP A 205 4.42 5.85 -0.32
N LEU A 206 5.31 6.82 -0.23
CA LEU A 206 5.28 8.00 -1.07
C LEU A 206 5.49 7.65 -2.55
N ASP A 207 6.48 6.82 -2.84
CA ASP A 207 6.82 6.45 -4.21
C ASP A 207 5.73 5.60 -4.87
N ASP A 208 5.19 4.62 -4.14
CA ASP A 208 4.08 3.78 -4.60
C ASP A 208 2.83 4.63 -4.87
N THR A 209 2.53 5.59 -3.97
CA THR A 209 1.37 6.47 -4.11
C THR A 209 1.52 7.40 -5.31
N VAL A 210 2.68 8.03 -5.49
CA VAL A 210 2.90 8.94 -6.63
C VAL A 210 2.90 8.16 -7.95
N LYS A 211 3.46 6.96 -7.98
CA LYS A 211 3.38 6.08 -9.15
C LYS A 211 1.93 5.76 -9.53
N TYR A 212 1.11 5.41 -8.55
CA TYR A 212 -0.32 5.17 -8.75
C TYR A 212 -1.04 6.45 -9.22
N TYR A 213 -0.76 7.61 -8.62
CA TYR A 213 -1.34 8.88 -9.02
C TYR A 213 -0.99 9.28 -10.45
N ASN A 214 0.27 9.11 -10.86
CA ASN A 214 0.70 9.38 -12.23
C ASN A 214 -0.02 8.47 -13.24
N ALA A 215 -0.20 7.19 -12.92
CA ALA A 215 -0.93 6.26 -13.76
C ALA A 215 -2.43 6.60 -13.86
N LYS A 216 -3.02 7.14 -12.80
CA LYS A 216 -4.43 7.53 -12.71
C LYS A 216 -4.71 8.93 -13.27
N GLY A 217 -3.69 9.75 -13.51
CA GLY A 217 -3.84 11.13 -13.96
C GLY A 217 -4.22 12.12 -12.86
N VAL A 218 -3.84 11.84 -11.61
CA VAL A 218 -4.01 12.77 -10.48
C VAL A 218 -3.21 14.06 -10.75
N ALA A 219 -3.78 15.21 -10.36
CA ALA A 219 -3.19 16.52 -10.57
C ALA A 219 -1.74 16.62 -10.06
N GLN A 220 -0.85 17.16 -10.89
CA GLN A 220 0.58 17.25 -10.58
C GLN A 220 0.85 18.13 -9.35
N GLN A 221 -0.01 19.09 -9.07
CA GLN A 221 0.05 19.92 -7.86
C GLN A 221 -0.05 19.06 -6.60
N VAL A 222 -0.92 18.05 -6.59
CA VAL A 222 -1.07 17.10 -5.48
C VAL A 222 0.17 16.24 -5.37
N CYS A 223 0.67 15.67 -6.47
CA CYS A 223 1.89 14.86 -6.48
C CYS A 223 3.10 15.65 -5.96
N ALA A 224 3.27 16.90 -6.40
CA ALA A 224 4.34 17.77 -5.97
C ALA A 224 4.23 18.12 -4.48
N PHE A 225 3.02 18.43 -4.00
CA PHE A 225 2.79 18.77 -2.60
C PHE A 225 3.11 17.60 -1.65
N ILE A 226 2.61 16.39 -1.92
CA ILE A 226 2.89 15.25 -1.03
C ILE A 226 4.36 14.84 -1.04
N ARG A 227 5.13 15.15 -2.09
CA ARG A 227 6.58 15.00 -2.09
C ARG A 227 7.28 16.08 -1.29
N PHE A 228 6.77 17.29 -1.33
CA PHE A 228 7.29 18.42 -0.52
C PHE A 228 6.94 18.25 0.95
N ARG A 229 5.75 17.73 1.28
CA ARG A 229 5.23 17.55 2.63
C ARG A 229 4.74 16.11 2.84
N PRO A 230 5.66 15.12 2.87
CA PRO A 230 5.30 13.70 2.95
C PRO A 230 4.54 13.33 4.22
N GLU A 231 4.64 14.10 5.29
CA GLU A 231 3.88 13.94 6.53
C GLU A 231 2.36 14.09 6.33
N PHE A 232 1.93 14.75 5.25
CA PHE A 232 0.53 14.86 4.88
C PHE A 232 0.06 13.78 3.90
N LEU A 233 0.90 12.82 3.53
CA LEU A 233 0.45 11.71 2.69
C LEU A 233 -0.62 10.87 3.38
N HIS A 234 -0.37 10.51 4.63
CA HIS A 234 -1.30 9.73 5.46
C HIS A 234 -1.12 10.10 6.92
N LYS A 235 -2.05 10.89 7.43
CA LYS A 235 -2.04 11.34 8.82
C LYS A 235 -3.43 11.18 9.41
N PHE A 236 -3.60 10.17 10.26
CA PHE A 236 -4.86 9.94 10.94
C PHE A 236 -4.91 10.72 12.26
N GLU A 237 -5.96 11.52 12.45
CA GLU A 237 -6.24 12.23 13.68
C GLU A 237 -7.63 11.78 14.18
N ARG A 238 -7.66 11.24 15.40
CA ARG A 238 -8.81 10.51 15.93
C ARG A 238 -10.11 11.31 15.97
N ASP A 239 -10.01 12.60 16.29
CA ASP A 239 -11.16 13.49 16.53
C ASP A 239 -11.40 14.45 15.34
N ALA A 240 -10.65 14.29 14.24
CA ALA A 240 -10.81 15.13 13.06
C ALA A 240 -11.89 14.57 12.13
N ASN A 241 -12.74 15.46 11.60
CA ASN A 241 -13.76 15.11 10.62
C ASN A 241 -13.18 14.69 9.25
N ALA A 242 -11.98 15.18 8.93
CA ALA A 242 -11.27 14.86 7.69
C ALA A 242 -9.78 14.76 7.97
N CYS A 243 -9.13 13.76 7.35
CA CYS A 243 -7.71 13.47 7.51
C CYS A 243 -7.04 13.23 6.17
N PRO A 244 -5.77 13.62 6.02
CA PRO A 244 -4.97 13.30 4.85
C PRO A 244 -4.82 11.79 4.67
N SER A 245 -5.07 11.32 3.47
CA SER A 245 -4.83 9.93 3.05
C SER A 245 -4.66 9.88 1.53
N PRO A 246 -4.09 8.82 0.96
CA PRO A 246 -4.03 8.68 -0.50
C PRO A 246 -5.40 8.85 -1.18
N ARG A 247 -6.48 8.32 -0.59
CA ARG A 247 -7.84 8.50 -1.11
C ARG A 247 -8.33 9.95 -1.06
N SER A 248 -8.06 10.66 0.04
CA SER A 248 -8.53 12.05 0.17
C SER A 248 -7.77 13.00 -0.76
N TRP A 249 -6.49 12.77 -1.00
CA TRP A 249 -5.69 13.53 -1.98
C TRP A 249 -6.13 13.28 -3.43
N ASP A 250 -6.51 12.05 -3.78
CA ASP A 250 -7.11 11.75 -5.08
C ASP A 250 -8.40 12.57 -5.30
N ARG A 251 -9.24 12.69 -4.26
CA ARG A 251 -10.44 13.54 -4.31
C ARG A 251 -10.12 15.03 -4.39
N VAL A 252 -9.06 15.49 -3.72
CA VAL A 252 -8.56 16.87 -3.87
C VAL A 252 -8.20 17.16 -5.31
N SER A 253 -7.56 16.21 -6.00
CA SER A 253 -7.28 16.36 -7.45
C SER A 253 -8.56 16.61 -8.26
N SER A 254 -9.65 15.91 -7.96
CA SER A 254 -10.93 16.17 -8.61
C SER A 254 -11.50 17.55 -8.28
N ILE A 255 -11.38 17.99 -7.02
CA ILE A 255 -11.84 19.31 -6.57
C ILE A 255 -11.12 20.43 -7.32
N LEU A 256 -9.82 20.29 -7.61
CA LEU A 256 -9.06 21.29 -8.39
C LEU A 256 -9.65 21.54 -9.79
N SER A 257 -10.34 20.55 -10.37
CA SER A 257 -10.95 20.65 -11.70
C SER A 257 -12.39 21.24 -11.72
N TRP A 258 -12.99 21.50 -10.55
CA TRP A 258 -14.40 21.92 -10.48
C TRP A 258 -14.64 23.39 -10.85
N GLY A 259 -13.58 24.21 -10.99
CA GLY A 259 -13.72 25.64 -11.34
C GLY A 259 -14.37 26.49 -10.25
N LEU A 260 -14.19 26.11 -8.97
CA LEU A 260 -14.71 26.84 -7.82
C LEU A 260 -13.92 28.13 -7.59
N ASP A 261 -14.56 29.14 -7.00
CA ASP A 261 -13.84 30.29 -6.45
C ASP A 261 -12.89 29.87 -5.31
N ALA A 262 -11.91 30.71 -5.01
CA ALA A 262 -10.83 30.37 -4.07
C ALA A 262 -11.35 30.02 -2.66
N THR A 263 -12.44 30.64 -2.21
CA THR A 263 -13.01 30.38 -0.88
C THR A 263 -13.69 29.00 -0.85
N CYS A 264 -14.57 28.73 -1.81
CA CYS A 264 -15.25 27.45 -1.94
C CYS A 264 -14.27 26.30 -2.18
N GLN A 265 -13.24 26.51 -3.00
CA GLN A 265 -12.20 25.51 -3.24
C GLN A 265 -11.42 25.20 -1.96
N THR A 266 -11.04 26.21 -1.19
CA THR A 266 -10.32 26.03 0.09
C THR A 266 -11.14 25.20 1.08
N GLU A 267 -12.44 25.52 1.25
CA GLU A 267 -13.31 24.77 2.15
C GLU A 267 -13.57 23.33 1.66
N ALA A 268 -13.72 23.13 0.34
CA ALA A 268 -13.88 21.81 -0.23
C ALA A 268 -12.63 20.93 0.00
N ILE A 269 -11.43 21.50 -0.18
CA ILE A 269 -10.16 20.82 0.10
C ILE A 269 -10.05 20.50 1.61
N ALA A 270 -10.36 21.49 2.47
CA ALA A 270 -10.32 21.29 3.92
C ALA A 270 -11.29 20.19 4.38
N GLY A 271 -12.44 20.06 3.72
CA GLY A 271 -13.39 18.98 3.95
C GLY A 271 -12.89 17.59 3.58
N GLN A 272 -11.83 17.48 2.78
CA GLN A 272 -11.22 16.18 2.40
C GLN A 272 -9.99 15.83 3.23
N VAL A 273 -9.10 16.79 3.48
CA VAL A 273 -7.79 16.53 4.09
C VAL A 273 -7.61 17.18 5.46
N GLY A 274 -8.61 17.86 5.95
CA GLY A 274 -8.55 18.63 7.20
C GLY A 274 -7.90 20.01 7.01
N ARG A 275 -8.24 20.95 7.90
CA ARG A 275 -7.80 22.36 7.81
C ARG A 275 -6.29 22.55 7.80
N PRO A 276 -5.48 21.85 8.63
CA PRO A 276 -4.04 22.05 8.61
C PRO A 276 -3.40 21.67 7.27
N ALA A 277 -3.72 20.48 6.73
CA ALA A 277 -3.20 20.03 5.45
C ALA A 277 -3.70 20.89 4.28
N ALA A 278 -4.95 21.34 4.33
CA ALA A 278 -5.54 22.25 3.34
C ALA A 278 -4.81 23.60 3.32
N ALA A 279 -4.55 24.19 4.49
CA ALA A 279 -3.84 25.48 4.58
C ALA A 279 -2.44 25.40 3.98
N ASP A 280 -1.68 24.35 4.31
CA ASP A 280 -0.35 24.12 3.73
C ASP A 280 -0.41 23.89 2.22
N PHE A 281 -1.42 23.13 1.75
CA PHE A 281 -1.59 22.88 0.33
C PHE A 281 -1.99 24.13 -0.46
N ILE A 282 -2.90 24.96 0.05
CA ILE A 282 -3.27 26.23 -0.58
C ILE A 282 -2.06 27.19 -0.62
N GLY A 283 -1.26 27.23 0.46
CA GLY A 283 0.03 27.96 0.45
C GLY A 283 0.97 27.48 -0.64
N PHE A 284 1.09 26.16 -0.80
CA PHE A 284 1.89 25.53 -1.84
C PHE A 284 1.36 25.83 -3.25
N LEU A 285 0.04 25.84 -3.48
CA LEU A 285 -0.54 26.15 -4.80
C LEU A 285 -0.16 27.55 -5.28
N ARG A 286 -0.10 28.54 -4.39
CA ARG A 286 0.35 29.91 -4.74
C ARG A 286 1.80 29.92 -5.23
N VAL A 287 2.65 29.08 -4.60
CA VAL A 287 4.05 28.92 -5.04
C VAL A 287 4.12 28.15 -6.35
N TYR A 288 3.25 27.15 -6.52
CA TYR A 288 3.17 26.33 -7.75
C TYR A 288 2.74 27.18 -8.95
N GLU A 289 1.87 28.17 -8.79
CA GLU A 289 1.46 29.12 -9.85
C GLU A 289 2.62 30.03 -10.29
N ALA A 290 3.60 30.26 -9.42
CA ALA A 290 4.82 31.03 -9.74
C ALA A 290 5.89 30.19 -10.46
N VAL A 291 5.66 28.90 -10.70
CA VAL A 291 6.58 28.01 -11.43
C VAL A 291 6.75 28.51 -12.87
N PRO A 292 7.98 28.58 -13.39
CA PRO A 292 8.24 29.00 -14.78
C PRO A 292 7.53 28.11 -15.80
N ASP A 293 7.26 28.68 -16.97
CA ASP A 293 6.77 27.91 -18.11
C ASP A 293 7.74 26.77 -18.45
N MET A 294 7.29 25.53 -18.18
CA MET A 294 8.11 24.32 -18.36
C MET A 294 8.57 24.10 -19.79
N ASP A 295 7.78 24.51 -20.78
CA ASP A 295 8.14 24.32 -22.19
C ASP A 295 9.28 25.27 -22.56
N LYS A 296 9.25 26.50 -22.07
CA LYS A 296 10.37 27.44 -22.22
C LYS A 296 11.63 27.00 -21.48
N LEU A 297 11.47 26.45 -20.26
CA LEU A 297 12.58 25.92 -19.49
C LEU A 297 13.23 24.73 -20.20
N ILE A 298 12.44 23.80 -20.74
CA ILE A 298 12.94 22.64 -21.47
C ILE A 298 13.58 23.06 -22.80
N ALA A 299 13.06 24.08 -23.47
CA ALA A 299 13.65 24.60 -24.70
C ALA A 299 15.01 25.28 -24.48
N ASN A 300 15.20 25.92 -23.33
CA ASN A 300 16.40 26.70 -23.01
C ASN A 300 17.03 26.27 -21.66
N PRO A 301 17.45 25.00 -21.52
CA PRO A 301 17.85 24.43 -20.24
C PRO A 301 19.09 25.09 -19.63
N ASP A 302 19.97 25.65 -20.45
CA ASP A 302 21.25 26.21 -20.00
C ASP A 302 21.09 27.63 -19.44
N SER A 303 20.08 28.38 -19.88
CA SER A 303 19.78 29.75 -19.42
C SER A 303 18.61 29.85 -18.45
N ALA A 304 17.84 28.76 -18.28
CA ALA A 304 16.71 28.74 -17.37
C ALA A 304 17.14 29.03 -15.93
N VAL A 305 16.33 29.81 -15.20
CA VAL A 305 16.57 30.17 -13.81
C VAL A 305 16.41 28.92 -12.93
N LEU A 306 17.33 28.75 -11.98
CA LEU A 306 17.26 27.72 -10.95
C LEU A 306 16.50 28.27 -9.76
N PRO A 307 15.46 27.57 -9.25
CA PRO A 307 14.76 27.99 -8.05
C PRO A 307 15.63 27.84 -6.79
N ASP A 308 15.58 28.81 -5.90
CA ASP A 308 16.20 28.73 -4.58
C ASP A 308 15.22 28.22 -3.51
N ASP A 309 13.91 28.43 -3.71
CA ASP A 309 12.86 27.98 -2.78
C ASP A 309 12.61 26.48 -2.94
N PRO A 310 12.69 25.68 -1.86
CA PRO A 310 12.45 24.24 -1.90
C PRO A 310 11.07 23.87 -2.44
N ALA A 311 10.02 24.63 -2.13
CA ALA A 311 8.67 24.35 -2.62
C ALA A 311 8.57 24.53 -4.15
N VAL A 312 9.20 25.59 -4.68
CA VAL A 312 9.31 25.83 -6.13
C VAL A 312 10.13 24.72 -6.78
N LEU A 313 11.22 24.29 -6.15
CA LEU A 313 12.08 23.23 -6.66
C LEU A 313 11.35 21.88 -6.76
N TYR A 314 10.54 21.52 -5.74
CA TYR A 314 9.66 20.36 -5.81
C TYR A 314 8.61 20.48 -6.92
N ALA A 315 7.99 21.66 -7.07
CA ALA A 315 7.02 21.94 -8.10
C ALA A 315 7.60 21.79 -9.51
N VAL A 316 8.75 22.44 -9.78
CA VAL A 316 9.50 22.35 -11.05
C VAL A 316 9.91 20.90 -11.33
N SER A 317 10.46 20.19 -10.34
CA SER A 317 10.91 18.80 -10.48
C SER A 317 9.76 17.86 -10.82
N SER A 318 8.61 17.98 -10.15
CA SER A 318 7.42 17.19 -10.46
C SER A 318 6.89 17.48 -11.87
N ALA A 319 6.86 18.74 -12.28
CA ALA A 319 6.42 19.12 -13.61
C ALA A 319 7.38 18.62 -14.70
N LEU A 320 8.70 18.67 -14.46
CA LEU A 320 9.71 18.11 -15.38
C LEU A 320 9.59 16.60 -15.51
N ALA A 321 9.40 15.87 -14.40
CA ALA A 321 9.18 14.43 -14.43
C ALA A 321 7.97 14.05 -15.27
N TYR A 322 6.89 14.81 -15.16
CA TYR A 322 5.67 14.59 -15.94
C TYR A 322 5.84 14.92 -17.43
N LYS A 323 6.52 16.02 -17.78
CA LYS A 323 6.73 16.46 -19.17
C LYS A 323 7.89 15.77 -19.88
N MET A 324 8.75 15.05 -19.16
CA MET A 324 9.91 14.36 -19.74
C MET A 324 9.46 13.29 -20.75
N SER A 325 10.04 13.34 -21.93
CA SER A 325 9.75 12.42 -23.05
C SER A 325 11.05 12.06 -23.77
N LYS A 326 11.01 11.05 -24.66
CA LYS A 326 12.18 10.67 -25.46
C LYS A 326 12.75 11.84 -26.27
N ALA A 327 11.90 12.76 -26.74
CA ALA A 327 12.30 13.91 -27.56
C ALA A 327 13.02 15.00 -26.76
N ASN A 328 12.68 15.21 -25.47
CA ASN A 328 13.18 16.31 -24.67
C ASN A 328 14.12 15.90 -23.52
N ALA A 329 14.30 14.59 -23.32
CA ALA A 329 15.08 14.05 -22.19
C ALA A 329 16.50 14.64 -22.11
N GLY A 330 17.17 14.87 -23.23
CA GLY A 330 18.50 15.49 -23.26
C GLY A 330 18.51 16.90 -22.66
N ASN A 331 17.49 17.69 -22.97
CA ASN A 331 17.34 19.05 -22.44
C ASN A 331 17.01 19.04 -20.95
N VAL A 332 16.09 18.14 -20.53
CA VAL A 332 15.76 17.96 -19.13
C VAL A 332 17.01 17.58 -18.32
N ILE A 333 17.80 16.60 -18.79
CA ILE A 333 19.05 16.20 -18.14
C ILE A 333 20.04 17.36 -18.02
N ARG A 334 20.19 18.22 -19.06
CA ARG A 334 21.06 19.39 -18.99
C ARG A 334 20.62 20.36 -17.89
N TYR A 335 19.33 20.62 -17.78
CA TYR A 335 18.81 21.45 -16.69
C TYR A 335 19.05 20.82 -15.32
N LEU A 336 18.76 19.52 -15.16
CA LEU A 336 18.91 18.80 -13.89
C LEU A 336 20.38 18.79 -13.40
N LYS A 337 21.36 18.70 -14.30
CA LYS A 337 22.80 18.78 -13.93
C LYS A 337 23.21 20.13 -13.34
N ARG A 338 22.44 21.18 -13.56
CA ARG A 338 22.68 22.52 -12.99
C ARG A 338 22.09 22.67 -11.58
N LEU A 339 21.22 21.76 -11.15
CA LEU A 339 20.63 21.82 -9.81
C LEU A 339 21.70 21.61 -8.75
N PRO A 340 21.74 22.43 -7.68
CA PRO A 340 22.72 22.28 -6.62
C PRO A 340 22.52 20.99 -5.80
N GLN A 341 21.31 20.48 -5.74
CA GLN A 341 20.91 19.28 -5.00
C GLN A 341 20.57 18.18 -6.00
N GLN A 342 21.45 17.20 -6.17
CA GLN A 342 21.30 16.14 -7.16
C GLN A 342 20.19 15.12 -6.82
N GLU A 343 19.70 15.14 -5.58
CA GLU A 343 18.54 14.34 -5.15
C GLU A 343 17.29 14.70 -5.96
N PHE A 344 17.12 15.98 -6.35
CA PHE A 344 16.02 16.38 -7.22
C PHE A 344 16.16 15.81 -8.64
N ALA A 345 17.37 15.71 -9.15
CA ALA A 345 17.60 15.07 -10.44
C ALA A 345 17.26 13.58 -10.39
N ALA A 346 17.66 12.88 -9.32
CA ALA A 346 17.29 11.47 -9.10
C ALA A 346 15.78 11.30 -8.99
N PHE A 347 15.11 12.18 -8.28
CA PHE A 347 13.65 12.19 -8.16
C PHE A 347 12.98 12.34 -9.54
N VAL A 348 13.36 13.34 -10.34
CA VAL A 348 12.77 13.56 -11.67
C VAL A 348 12.93 12.35 -12.57
N ILE A 349 14.12 11.76 -12.60
CA ILE A 349 14.41 10.62 -13.47
C ILE A 349 13.67 9.36 -13.00
N LYS A 350 13.62 9.11 -11.70
CA LYS A 350 12.88 7.98 -11.11
C LYS A 350 11.39 8.04 -11.46
N ASP A 351 10.77 9.22 -11.32
CA ASP A 351 9.35 9.41 -11.64
C ASP A 351 9.08 9.32 -13.14
N ALA A 352 9.93 9.91 -13.96
CA ALA A 352 9.82 9.80 -15.40
C ALA A 352 9.93 8.35 -15.89
N LEU A 353 10.87 7.57 -15.34
CA LEU A 353 11.05 6.14 -15.63
C LEU A 353 9.90 5.27 -15.10
N ALA A 354 9.29 5.65 -13.99
CA ALA A 354 8.11 4.96 -13.47
C ALA A 354 6.90 5.13 -14.40
N ARG A 355 6.79 6.29 -15.08
CA ARG A 355 5.74 6.60 -16.05
C ARG A 355 6.03 6.02 -17.44
N ASP A 356 7.26 6.13 -17.91
CA ASP A 356 7.72 5.63 -19.22
C ASP A 356 9.06 4.90 -19.07
N ARG A 357 9.00 3.57 -19.01
CA ARG A 357 10.18 2.73 -18.86
C ARG A 357 11.16 2.80 -20.05
N ASP A 358 10.67 3.18 -21.21
CA ASP A 358 11.50 3.28 -22.40
C ASP A 358 12.50 4.44 -22.35
N LEU A 359 12.27 5.43 -21.49
CA LEU A 359 13.22 6.53 -21.26
C LEU A 359 14.61 6.05 -20.85
N LYS A 360 14.72 4.86 -20.21
CA LYS A 360 16.02 4.25 -19.90
C LYS A 360 16.90 4.00 -21.13
N ASN A 361 16.28 3.87 -22.32
CA ASN A 361 16.98 3.62 -23.58
C ASN A 361 17.49 4.91 -24.23
N VAL A 362 17.08 6.08 -23.73
CA VAL A 362 17.57 7.38 -24.21
C VAL A 362 18.99 7.58 -23.71
N GLU A 363 19.95 7.84 -24.61
CA GLU A 363 21.37 7.93 -24.29
C GLU A 363 21.69 8.88 -23.15
N ALA A 364 21.09 10.09 -23.14
CA ALA A 364 21.29 11.07 -22.07
C ALA A 364 20.86 10.56 -20.69
N VAL A 365 19.74 9.84 -20.62
CA VAL A 365 19.21 9.24 -19.37
C VAL A 365 20.13 8.11 -18.93
N ARG A 366 20.51 7.23 -19.86
CA ARG A 366 21.42 6.11 -19.59
C ARG A 366 22.78 6.58 -19.06
N GLN A 367 23.36 7.60 -19.69
CA GLN A 367 24.63 8.19 -19.24
C GLN A 367 24.49 8.80 -17.86
N TRP A 368 23.40 9.52 -17.57
CA TRP A 368 23.17 10.10 -16.25
C TRP A 368 23.04 9.01 -15.18
N ILE A 369 22.30 7.93 -15.44
CA ILE A 369 22.17 6.80 -14.50
C ILE A 369 23.53 6.17 -14.20
N LEU A 370 24.41 6.01 -15.20
CA LEU A 370 25.72 5.39 -15.04
C LEU A 370 26.75 6.29 -14.37
N SER A 371 26.62 7.62 -14.48
CA SER A 371 27.52 8.61 -13.88
C SER A 371 27.00 9.16 -12.56
N ASP A 372 26.09 10.12 -12.66
CA ASP A 372 25.65 10.95 -11.53
C ASP A 372 24.59 10.22 -10.67
N GLY A 373 23.77 9.34 -11.31
CA GLY A 373 22.66 8.64 -10.68
C GLY A 373 23.04 7.33 -9.99
N LYS A 374 24.27 6.81 -10.18
CA LYS A 374 24.67 5.47 -9.72
C LYS A 374 24.49 5.24 -8.22
N HIS A 375 24.61 6.27 -7.40
CA HIS A 375 24.47 6.20 -5.93
C HIS A 375 23.10 6.66 -5.42
N LEU A 376 22.24 7.19 -6.31
CA LEU A 376 20.97 7.81 -5.96
C LEU A 376 19.74 6.96 -6.39
N ILE A 377 19.92 6.02 -7.34
CA ILE A 377 18.85 5.20 -7.90
C ILE A 377 18.96 3.72 -7.48
N LEU A 378 20.13 3.28 -7.02
CA LEU A 378 20.36 1.96 -6.45
C LEU A 378 20.16 1.99 -4.93
#